data_8dbf5bf2c8ec4c34e06572765aeb0cb7
#
_entry.id   8dbf5bf2c8ec4c34e06572765aeb0cb7
#
_cell.length_a   1.000
_cell.length_b   1.000
_cell.length_c   1.000
_cell.angle_alpha   90.00
_cell.angle_beta   90.00
_cell.angle_gamma   90.00
#
_symmetry.space_group_name_H-M   'P 1'
#
loop_
_entity.id
_entity.type
_entity.pdbx_description
1 polymer ?
#
loop_
_entity_poly.entity_id
_entity_poly.type
_entity_poly.pdbx_seq_one_letter_code
_entity_poly.pdbx_strand_id
1 'polypeptide(L)'
;SNGVGAPDITGALANLQDRTFDFIINPYDDTTSLNVMKEFLSDTGGRWAWDKQLYGHSFGTTTGTYAQLGTKGELRNNQHETLLGVNKSPSPSWAWSAAYTGAAAVSLRNDPGRPLQSLAVQGVLAPELQDRFELTERNNLLYSGISTFTVDDDGTVRIENLITTYQKNSYGDADDSYLEVETLFSLMFVTRYLRTAVTSKFGRMKLAADGTRFAPGAAIVTPNIIKADQIAEYQTLVWNGYAQDAEAFAKNIIVEQNAKNPNRVDVLWPGTLMNQLRIFALLNQFRTRAESTGA
;
A
#
# COMPACT_ATOMS: atom_id res chain seq x y z
N SER A 1 -38.37 -8.74 6.55
CA SER A 1 -37.99 -7.37 6.94
C SER A 1 -36.69 -7.02 6.25
N ASN A 2 -36.67 -6.01 5.44
CA ASN A 2 -35.43 -5.46 4.90
C ASN A 2 -34.65 -4.87 6.07
N GLY A 3 -33.41 -5.34 6.32
CA GLY A 3 -32.54 -4.75 7.32
C GLY A 3 -32.32 -3.26 7.00
N VAL A 4 -32.33 -2.42 8.00
CA VAL A 4 -32.11 -0.98 7.87
C VAL A 4 -30.85 -0.63 8.65
N GLY A 5 -29.92 0.11 8.00
CA GLY A 5 -28.69 0.59 8.63
C GLY A 5 -27.46 -0.27 8.31
N ALA A 6 -26.28 0.28 8.63
CA ALA A 6 -25.01 -0.43 8.51
C ALA A 6 -24.80 -1.34 9.73
N PRO A 7 -24.20 -2.52 9.59
CA PRO A 7 -23.87 -3.37 10.71
C PRO A 7 -22.73 -2.78 11.54
N ASP A 8 -22.73 -3.03 12.84
CA ASP A 8 -21.57 -2.77 13.69
C ASP A 8 -20.53 -3.89 13.49
N ILE A 9 -19.44 -3.56 12.82
CA ILE A 9 -18.33 -4.49 12.53
C ILE A 9 -17.27 -4.53 13.65
N THR A 10 -17.38 -3.71 14.69
CA THR A 10 -16.38 -3.59 15.75
C THR A 10 -16.09 -4.92 16.44
N GLY A 11 -17.15 -5.66 16.80
CA GLY A 11 -17.00 -6.97 17.42
C GLY A 11 -16.37 -8.01 16.52
N ALA A 12 -16.67 -7.97 15.21
CA ALA A 12 -16.06 -8.88 14.24
C ALA A 12 -14.55 -8.59 14.09
N LEU A 13 -14.15 -7.32 14.01
CA LEU A 13 -12.74 -6.92 13.93
C LEU A 13 -11.97 -7.27 15.21
N ALA A 14 -12.57 -7.08 16.38
CA ALA A 14 -11.96 -7.49 17.66
C ALA A 14 -11.64 -9.00 17.72
N ASN A 15 -12.47 -9.84 17.11
CA ASN A 15 -12.25 -11.28 17.02
C ASN A 15 -11.06 -11.69 16.13
N LEU A 16 -10.53 -10.79 15.31
CA LEU A 16 -9.33 -11.05 14.52
C LEU A 16 -8.06 -11.10 15.37
N GLN A 17 -8.07 -10.48 16.56
CA GLN A 17 -6.94 -10.45 17.50
C GLN A 17 -5.60 -10.16 16.78
N ASP A 18 -4.55 -10.88 17.16
CA ASP A 18 -3.18 -10.69 16.63
C ASP A 18 -2.89 -11.47 15.34
N ARG A 19 -3.91 -12.12 14.75
CA ARG A 19 -3.72 -12.82 13.47
C ARG A 19 -3.43 -11.84 12.37
N THR A 20 -2.45 -12.15 11.51
CA THR A 20 -2.04 -11.31 10.38
C THR A 20 -2.96 -11.50 9.18
N PHE A 21 -3.50 -10.41 8.66
CA PHE A 21 -4.30 -10.34 7.45
C PHE A 21 -3.82 -9.15 6.62
N ASP A 22 -3.18 -9.42 5.50
CA ASP A 22 -2.67 -8.36 4.62
C ASP A 22 -3.77 -7.78 3.74
N PHE A 23 -4.72 -8.61 3.32
CA PHE A 23 -5.85 -8.23 2.48
C PHE A 23 -7.14 -8.39 3.26
N ILE A 24 -7.84 -7.28 3.49
CA ILE A 24 -9.10 -7.24 4.23
C ILE A 24 -10.17 -6.71 3.29
N ILE A 25 -11.13 -7.56 2.92
CA ILE A 25 -12.25 -7.14 2.09
C ILE A 25 -13.32 -6.54 3.00
N ASN A 26 -13.62 -5.25 2.79
CA ASN A 26 -14.72 -4.58 3.47
C ASN A 26 -15.89 -4.44 2.50
N PRO A 27 -17.01 -5.17 2.72
CA PRO A 27 -18.18 -5.10 1.86
C PRO A 27 -19.06 -3.86 2.12
N TYR A 28 -18.75 -3.08 3.17
CA TYR A 28 -19.52 -1.92 3.61
C TYR A 28 -18.79 -0.64 3.24
N ASP A 29 -19.52 0.28 2.63
CA ASP A 29 -18.99 1.55 2.15
C ASP A 29 -19.62 2.77 2.86
N ASP A 30 -20.39 2.54 3.90
CA ASP A 30 -20.92 3.61 4.74
C ASP A 30 -19.82 4.22 5.63
N THR A 31 -19.98 5.49 5.97
CA THR A 31 -18.98 6.26 6.71
C THR A 31 -18.64 5.64 8.08
N THR A 32 -19.62 5.05 8.77
CA THR A 32 -19.40 4.44 10.08
C THR A 32 -18.49 3.22 9.97
N SER A 33 -18.82 2.28 9.08
CA SER A 33 -18.02 1.08 8.85
C SER A 33 -16.60 1.41 8.35
N LEU A 34 -16.48 2.39 7.45
CA LEU A 34 -15.17 2.86 6.96
C LEU A 34 -14.33 3.49 8.07
N ASN A 35 -14.94 4.25 9.00
CA ASN A 35 -14.21 4.84 10.12
C ASN A 35 -13.77 3.78 11.14
N VAL A 36 -14.61 2.79 11.44
CA VAL A 36 -14.22 1.66 12.31
C VAL A 36 -13.02 0.91 11.69
N MET A 37 -13.03 0.69 10.39
CA MET A 37 -11.89 0.06 9.69
C MET A 37 -10.64 0.95 9.72
N LYS A 38 -10.77 2.27 9.57
CA LYS A 38 -9.67 3.24 9.68
C LYS A 38 -9.01 3.17 11.05
N GLU A 39 -9.78 3.19 12.13
CA GLU A 39 -9.24 3.06 13.49
C GLU A 39 -8.57 1.69 13.72
N PHE A 40 -9.19 0.62 13.24
CA PHE A 40 -8.63 -0.73 13.35
C PHE A 40 -7.26 -0.87 12.67
N LEU A 41 -7.05 -0.21 11.53
CA LEU A 41 -5.79 -0.25 10.78
C LEU A 41 -4.82 0.90 11.12
N SER A 42 -5.19 1.85 11.98
CA SER A 42 -4.42 3.09 12.20
C SER A 42 -2.97 2.85 12.63
N ASP A 43 -2.12 3.85 12.35
CA ASP A 43 -0.72 3.88 12.76
C ASP A 43 -0.55 4.17 14.26
N THR A 44 -1.62 4.73 14.87
CA THR A 44 -1.65 5.06 16.31
C THR A 44 -2.66 4.17 17.02
N GLY A 45 -2.19 3.10 17.63
CA GLY A 45 -3.03 2.16 18.40
C GLY A 45 -3.75 1.10 17.56
N GLY A 46 -3.79 1.21 16.23
CA GLY A 46 -4.30 0.21 15.30
C GLY A 46 -3.27 -0.86 14.94
N ARG A 47 -3.52 -1.60 13.88
CA ARG A 47 -2.66 -2.71 13.44
C ARG A 47 -1.30 -2.27 12.89
N TRP A 48 -1.20 -1.04 12.37
CA TRP A 48 0.05 -0.46 11.87
C TRP A 48 0.90 0.18 12.97
N ALA A 49 0.40 0.29 14.20
CA ALA A 49 1.15 0.85 15.31
C ALA A 49 2.49 0.11 15.50
N TRP A 50 3.53 0.88 15.84
CA TRP A 50 4.91 0.39 15.97
C TRP A 50 5.08 -0.77 16.97
N ASP A 51 4.22 -0.86 17.98
CA ASP A 51 4.19 -1.90 18.99
C ASP A 51 3.48 -3.17 18.54
N LYS A 52 2.54 -3.08 17.59
CA LYS A 52 1.79 -4.21 17.04
C LYS A 52 2.40 -4.77 15.75
N GLN A 53 2.64 -3.92 14.77
CA GLN A 53 3.23 -4.27 13.46
C GLN A 53 2.53 -5.47 12.78
N LEU A 54 1.21 -5.52 12.89
CA LEU A 54 0.37 -6.56 12.30
C LEU A 54 0.01 -6.23 10.84
N TYR A 55 -0.03 -4.92 10.54
CA TYR A 55 -0.34 -4.36 9.22
C TYR A 55 -1.71 -4.77 8.67
N GLY A 56 -1.88 -4.67 7.38
CA GLY A 56 -3.09 -4.99 6.63
C GLY A 56 -3.62 -3.77 5.87
N HIS A 57 -4.43 -4.03 4.83
CA HIS A 57 -5.06 -3.00 4.00
C HIS A 57 -6.50 -3.37 3.70
N SER A 58 -7.39 -2.37 3.75
CA SER A 58 -8.82 -2.52 3.51
C SER A 58 -9.15 -2.25 2.04
N PHE A 59 -9.82 -3.20 1.41
CA PHE A 59 -10.32 -3.10 0.04
C PHE A 59 -11.84 -3.10 0.05
N GLY A 60 -12.44 -2.05 -0.50
CA GLY A 60 -13.88 -1.89 -0.60
C GLY A 60 -14.30 -1.38 -1.98
N THR A 61 -15.59 -1.47 -2.25
CA THR A 61 -16.20 -0.93 -3.47
C THR A 61 -17.32 0.02 -3.09
N THR A 62 -17.33 1.17 -3.71
CA THR A 62 -18.40 2.14 -3.56
C THR A 62 -19.16 2.30 -4.88
N THR A 63 -20.49 2.43 -4.79
CA THR A 63 -21.35 2.54 -5.98
C THR A 63 -22.01 3.90 -6.04
N GLY A 64 -22.08 4.47 -7.25
CA GLY A 64 -22.72 5.74 -7.47
C GLY A 64 -22.37 6.36 -8.79
N THR A 65 -22.99 7.51 -9.09
CA THR A 65 -22.63 8.35 -10.22
C THR A 65 -21.26 8.99 -10.00
N TYR A 66 -20.62 9.48 -11.05
CA TYR A 66 -19.35 10.22 -11.01
C TYR A 66 -19.33 11.28 -9.88
N ALA A 67 -20.37 12.14 -9.83
CA ALA A 67 -20.46 13.20 -8.81
C ALA A 67 -20.57 12.66 -7.37
N GLN A 68 -21.34 11.59 -7.17
CA GLN A 68 -21.47 10.96 -5.86
C GLN A 68 -20.17 10.33 -5.38
N LEU A 69 -19.45 9.64 -6.27
CA LEU A 69 -18.18 9.01 -5.97
C LEU A 69 -17.10 10.05 -5.68
N GLY A 70 -17.00 11.13 -6.47
CA GLY A 70 -16.08 12.23 -6.23
C GLY A 70 -16.30 12.85 -4.84
N THR A 71 -17.55 13.23 -4.52
CA THR A 71 -17.89 13.78 -3.21
C THR A 71 -17.51 12.82 -2.07
N LYS A 72 -17.79 11.53 -2.24
CA LYS A 72 -17.46 10.53 -1.23
C LYS A 72 -15.96 10.38 -1.04
N GLY A 73 -15.20 10.35 -2.13
CA GLY A 73 -13.74 10.25 -2.09
C GLY A 73 -13.09 11.45 -1.40
N GLU A 74 -13.54 12.68 -1.70
CA GLU A 74 -13.04 13.92 -1.08
C GLU A 74 -13.25 13.97 0.45
N LEU A 75 -14.24 13.24 0.96
CA LEU A 75 -14.49 13.11 2.40
C LEU A 75 -13.61 12.05 3.08
N ARG A 76 -12.84 11.28 2.29
CA ARG A 76 -11.94 10.24 2.80
C ARG A 76 -10.51 10.71 2.75
N ASN A 77 -9.73 10.29 3.74
CA ASN A 77 -8.28 10.45 3.78
C ASN A 77 -7.71 9.34 4.66
N ASN A 78 -7.32 8.22 4.04
CA ASN A 78 -6.84 7.04 4.75
C ASN A 78 -5.89 6.23 3.88
N GLN A 79 -4.64 6.11 4.28
CA GLN A 79 -3.61 5.34 3.58
C GLN A 79 -3.85 3.83 3.62
N HIS A 80 -4.67 3.33 4.53
CA HIS A 80 -4.96 1.90 4.69
C HIS A 80 -6.29 1.46 4.07
N GLU A 81 -6.84 2.28 3.19
CA GLU A 81 -8.14 2.07 2.55
C GLU A 81 -8.09 2.31 1.05
N THR A 82 -8.59 1.37 0.28
CA THR A 82 -8.83 1.49 -1.16
C THR A 82 -10.32 1.33 -1.42
N LEU A 83 -10.90 2.27 -2.16
CA LEU A 83 -12.29 2.23 -2.61
C LEU A 83 -12.34 2.23 -4.14
N LEU A 84 -12.84 1.15 -4.74
CA LEU A 84 -13.08 1.07 -6.18
C LEU A 84 -14.46 1.67 -6.50
N GLY A 85 -14.50 2.66 -7.39
CA GLY A 85 -15.74 3.30 -7.83
C GLY A 85 -16.43 2.52 -8.94
N VAL A 86 -17.70 2.18 -8.77
CA VAL A 86 -18.50 1.46 -9.76
C VAL A 86 -19.87 2.13 -9.93
N ASN A 87 -20.32 2.33 -11.19
CA ASN A 87 -21.65 2.83 -11.48
C ASN A 87 -22.50 1.73 -12.12
N LYS A 88 -23.68 1.48 -11.56
CA LYS A 88 -24.75 0.58 -12.08
C LYS A 88 -24.27 -0.77 -12.64
N SER A 89 -23.28 -1.41 -12.04
CA SER A 89 -22.92 -2.77 -12.44
C SER A 89 -24.03 -3.76 -12.07
N PRO A 90 -24.28 -4.79 -12.91
CA PRO A 90 -25.16 -5.91 -12.55
C PRO A 90 -24.61 -6.72 -11.35
N SER A 91 -23.29 -6.71 -11.12
CA SER A 91 -22.66 -7.37 -10.00
C SER A 91 -22.71 -6.50 -8.74
N PRO A 92 -23.01 -7.05 -7.56
CA PRO A 92 -23.08 -6.29 -6.32
C PRO A 92 -21.69 -5.83 -5.86
N SER A 93 -21.64 -4.76 -5.05
CA SER A 93 -20.39 -4.13 -4.58
C SER A 93 -19.44 -5.11 -3.87
N TRP A 94 -19.96 -6.01 -3.04
CA TRP A 94 -19.12 -7.00 -2.35
C TRP A 94 -18.46 -8.02 -3.30
N ALA A 95 -19.10 -8.36 -4.43
CA ALA A 95 -18.50 -9.20 -5.44
C ALA A 95 -17.35 -8.48 -6.14
N TRP A 96 -17.51 -7.19 -6.44
CA TRP A 96 -16.44 -6.34 -6.95
C TRP A 96 -15.27 -6.26 -5.97
N SER A 97 -15.54 -5.98 -4.69
CA SER A 97 -14.49 -5.94 -3.66
C SER A 97 -13.71 -7.26 -3.60
N ALA A 98 -14.40 -8.40 -3.63
CA ALA A 98 -13.76 -9.70 -3.60
C ALA A 98 -12.94 -9.98 -4.87
N ALA A 99 -13.47 -9.64 -6.05
CA ALA A 99 -12.87 -9.96 -7.34
C ALA A 99 -11.56 -9.18 -7.57
N TYR A 100 -11.58 -7.85 -7.43
CA TYR A 100 -10.37 -7.06 -7.66
C TYR A 100 -9.33 -7.27 -6.55
N THR A 101 -9.75 -7.46 -5.29
CA THR A 101 -8.83 -7.80 -4.21
C THR A 101 -8.17 -9.15 -4.44
N GLY A 102 -8.91 -10.13 -4.94
CA GLY A 102 -8.34 -11.45 -5.32
C GLY A 102 -7.26 -11.32 -6.39
N ALA A 103 -7.53 -10.54 -7.46
CA ALA A 103 -6.55 -10.26 -8.51
C ALA A 103 -5.30 -9.53 -7.96
N ALA A 104 -5.50 -8.49 -7.16
CA ALA A 104 -4.44 -7.73 -6.52
C ALA A 104 -3.61 -8.61 -5.56
N ALA A 105 -4.26 -9.44 -4.74
CA ALA A 105 -3.59 -10.27 -3.76
C ALA A 105 -2.62 -11.28 -4.39
N VAL A 106 -2.98 -11.87 -5.52
CA VAL A 106 -2.09 -12.79 -6.26
C VAL A 106 -0.84 -12.05 -6.73
N SER A 107 -0.99 -10.85 -7.30
CA SER A 107 0.14 -10.05 -7.79
C SER A 107 1.03 -9.57 -6.65
N LEU A 108 0.46 -8.91 -5.64
CA LEU A 108 1.19 -8.29 -4.52
C LEU A 108 1.88 -9.31 -3.61
N ARG A 109 1.39 -10.54 -3.53
CA ARG A 109 2.08 -11.63 -2.80
C ARG A 109 3.30 -12.15 -3.54
N ASN A 110 3.29 -12.10 -4.87
CA ASN A 110 4.43 -12.50 -5.69
C ASN A 110 5.49 -11.39 -5.75
N ASP A 111 5.05 -10.15 -5.93
CA ASP A 111 5.91 -8.96 -5.95
C ASP A 111 5.09 -7.74 -5.50
N PRO A 112 5.33 -7.21 -4.29
CA PRO A 112 4.55 -6.11 -3.73
C PRO A 112 4.73 -4.78 -4.46
N GLY A 113 5.84 -4.60 -5.19
CA GLY A 113 6.14 -3.38 -5.96
C GLY A 113 5.65 -3.41 -7.40
N ARG A 114 5.12 -4.54 -7.88
CA ARG A 114 4.69 -4.67 -9.27
C ARG A 114 3.36 -3.97 -9.50
N PRO A 115 3.25 -3.09 -10.54
CA PRO A 115 2.00 -2.40 -10.85
C PRO A 115 0.81 -3.33 -11.02
N LEU A 116 -0.31 -2.97 -10.42
CA LEU A 116 -1.58 -3.71 -10.51
C LEU A 116 -2.39 -3.38 -11.76
N GLN A 117 -2.00 -2.34 -12.50
CA GLN A 117 -2.67 -1.93 -13.73
C GLN A 117 -2.74 -3.06 -14.75
N SER A 118 -3.81 -3.09 -15.53
CA SER A 118 -4.10 -4.09 -16.57
C SER A 118 -4.41 -5.51 -16.07
N LEU A 119 -4.40 -5.76 -14.76
CA LEU A 119 -4.83 -7.06 -14.24
C LEU A 119 -6.32 -7.27 -14.51
N ALA A 120 -6.66 -8.45 -15.07
CA ALA A 120 -8.05 -8.83 -15.30
C ALA A 120 -8.77 -9.11 -13.98
N VAL A 121 -9.96 -8.55 -13.83
CA VAL A 121 -10.87 -8.77 -12.70
C VAL A 121 -11.97 -9.73 -13.13
N GLN A 122 -11.87 -10.96 -12.67
CA GLN A 122 -12.83 -12.01 -13.04
C GLN A 122 -13.95 -12.13 -11.99
N GLY A 123 -15.10 -12.64 -12.42
CA GLY A 123 -16.23 -12.91 -11.53
C GLY A 123 -17.19 -11.74 -11.32
N VAL A 124 -17.00 -10.65 -12.06
CA VAL A 124 -17.90 -9.49 -12.08
C VAL A 124 -18.32 -9.14 -13.51
N LEU A 125 -19.47 -8.53 -13.63
CA LEU A 125 -19.99 -8.01 -14.90
C LEU A 125 -19.76 -6.50 -14.97
N ALA A 126 -19.22 -6.06 -16.09
CA ALA A 126 -19.04 -4.64 -16.36
C ALA A 126 -20.39 -3.90 -16.40
N PRO A 127 -20.43 -2.61 -16.02
CA PRO A 127 -21.56 -1.74 -16.32
C PRO A 127 -21.82 -1.65 -17.82
N GLU A 128 -23.06 -1.34 -18.19
CA GLU A 128 -23.42 -0.96 -19.56
C GLU A 128 -22.55 0.19 -20.05
N LEU A 129 -22.31 0.28 -21.37
CA LEU A 129 -21.39 1.27 -21.96
C LEU A 129 -21.71 2.72 -21.52
N GLN A 130 -22.99 3.07 -21.48
CA GLN A 130 -23.45 4.41 -21.08
C GLN A 130 -23.28 4.71 -19.57
N ASP A 131 -23.04 3.69 -18.75
CA ASP A 131 -22.86 3.81 -17.30
C ASP A 131 -21.38 3.70 -16.91
N ARG A 132 -20.45 3.52 -17.86
CA ARG A 132 -19.01 3.52 -17.65
C ARG A 132 -18.48 4.95 -17.57
N PHE A 133 -17.52 5.17 -16.71
CA PHE A 133 -16.86 6.48 -16.60
C PHE A 133 -15.95 6.71 -17.80
N GLU A 134 -15.99 7.92 -18.35
CA GLU A 134 -15.08 8.36 -19.38
C GLU A 134 -13.64 8.60 -18.82
N LEU A 135 -12.66 8.71 -19.72
CA LEU A 135 -11.25 8.91 -19.33
C LEU A 135 -11.07 10.11 -18.38
N THR A 136 -11.70 11.24 -18.69
CA THR A 136 -11.63 12.44 -17.84
C THR A 136 -12.28 12.23 -16.48
N GLU A 137 -13.41 11.54 -16.43
CA GLU A 137 -14.10 11.22 -15.18
C GLU A 137 -13.27 10.28 -14.32
N ARG A 138 -12.68 9.22 -14.90
CA ARG A 138 -11.79 8.30 -14.18
C ARG A 138 -10.58 9.03 -13.62
N ASN A 139 -9.94 9.89 -14.42
CA ASN A 139 -8.81 10.69 -13.95
C ASN A 139 -9.20 11.59 -12.77
N ASN A 140 -10.36 12.25 -12.82
CA ASN A 140 -10.83 13.07 -11.72
C ASN A 140 -11.19 12.25 -10.46
N LEU A 141 -11.75 11.05 -10.64
CA LEU A 141 -12.00 10.12 -9.52
C LEU A 141 -10.70 9.71 -8.83
N LEU A 142 -9.62 9.47 -9.57
CA LEU A 142 -8.31 9.21 -8.99
C LEU A 142 -7.82 10.39 -8.15
N TYR A 143 -8.01 11.63 -8.60
CA TYR A 143 -7.69 12.82 -7.78
C TYR A 143 -8.56 12.95 -6.53
N SER A 144 -9.76 12.38 -6.54
CA SER A 144 -10.64 12.32 -5.37
C SER A 144 -10.43 11.07 -4.50
N GLY A 145 -9.35 10.29 -4.70
CA GLY A 145 -9.04 9.10 -3.89
C GLY A 145 -9.91 7.86 -4.19
N ILE A 146 -10.52 7.81 -5.37
CA ILE A 146 -11.33 6.67 -5.84
C ILE A 146 -10.58 5.91 -6.93
N SER A 147 -10.34 4.63 -6.68
CA SER A 147 -9.74 3.71 -7.65
C SER A 147 -10.65 3.43 -8.83
N THR A 148 -10.06 3.14 -9.98
CA THR A 148 -10.77 3.00 -11.24
C THR A 148 -10.42 1.70 -11.97
N PHE A 149 -11.30 1.33 -12.91
CA PHE A 149 -11.14 0.20 -13.81
C PHE A 149 -11.48 0.58 -15.24
N THR A 150 -11.00 -0.20 -16.19
CA THR A 150 -11.36 -0.14 -17.61
C THR A 150 -12.06 -1.41 -18.03
N VAL A 151 -12.71 -1.36 -19.18
CA VAL A 151 -13.36 -2.53 -19.79
C VAL A 151 -12.91 -2.62 -21.24
N ASP A 152 -12.29 -3.74 -21.59
CA ASP A 152 -11.84 -4.03 -22.95
C ASP A 152 -13.04 -4.23 -23.89
N ASP A 153 -12.80 -4.26 -25.20
CA ASP A 153 -13.83 -4.45 -26.22
C ASP A 153 -14.55 -5.81 -26.10
N ASP A 154 -13.87 -6.81 -25.56
CA ASP A 154 -14.43 -8.14 -25.29
C ASP A 154 -15.23 -8.23 -23.98
N GLY A 155 -15.37 -7.11 -23.26
CA GLY A 155 -16.05 -7.02 -21.98
C GLY A 155 -15.21 -7.38 -20.75
N THR A 156 -13.94 -7.69 -20.93
CA THR A 156 -13.03 -7.98 -19.81
C THR A 156 -12.80 -6.73 -18.95
N VAL A 157 -13.10 -6.83 -17.67
CA VAL A 157 -12.81 -5.77 -16.69
C VAL A 157 -11.33 -5.84 -16.30
N ARG A 158 -10.65 -4.67 -16.32
CA ARG A 158 -9.27 -4.56 -15.88
C ARG A 158 -9.07 -3.46 -14.85
N ILE A 159 -8.20 -3.68 -13.90
CA ILE A 159 -7.72 -2.63 -12.99
C ILE A 159 -7.03 -1.55 -13.83
N GLU A 160 -7.48 -0.30 -13.72
CA GLU A 160 -6.77 0.85 -14.30
C GLU A 160 -5.75 1.39 -13.31
N ASN A 161 -6.19 1.78 -12.12
CA ASN A 161 -5.31 2.10 -11.02
C ASN A 161 -5.99 1.83 -9.66
N LEU A 162 -5.27 1.13 -8.76
CA LEU A 162 -5.68 0.97 -7.38
C LEU A 162 -4.88 1.94 -6.51
N ILE A 163 -5.58 2.90 -5.97
CA ILE A 163 -5.03 3.93 -5.09
C ILE A 163 -5.68 3.84 -3.71
N THR A 164 -5.02 4.40 -2.73
CA THR A 164 -5.61 4.62 -1.42
C THR A 164 -6.54 5.83 -1.44
N THR A 165 -7.33 6.00 -0.40
CA THR A 165 -8.10 7.23 -0.23
C THR A 165 -7.28 8.37 0.37
N TYR A 166 -5.96 8.20 0.54
CA TYR A 166 -5.06 9.21 1.08
C TYR A 166 -4.82 10.34 0.07
N GLN A 167 -5.00 11.57 0.50
CA GLN A 167 -4.90 12.77 -0.35
C GLN A 167 -4.13 13.90 0.33
N LYS A 168 -4.07 13.90 1.66
CA LYS A 168 -3.52 15.00 2.45
C LYS A 168 -2.73 14.50 3.64
N ASN A 169 -1.61 15.14 3.92
CA ASN A 169 -0.81 14.90 5.10
C ASN A 169 -1.49 15.42 6.39
N SER A 170 -0.83 15.23 7.53
CA SER A 170 -1.34 15.67 8.84
C SER A 170 -1.47 17.19 8.98
N TYR A 171 -0.85 17.97 8.11
CA TYR A 171 -0.94 19.45 8.07
C TYR A 171 -2.06 19.93 7.15
N GLY A 172 -2.68 19.03 6.38
CA GLY A 172 -3.75 19.35 5.43
C GLY A 172 -3.27 19.67 4.03
N ASP A 173 -1.96 19.62 3.78
CA ASP A 173 -1.37 19.81 2.44
C ASP A 173 -1.58 18.58 1.57
N ALA A 174 -1.71 18.78 0.25
CA ALA A 174 -1.77 17.69 -0.70
C ALA A 174 -0.51 16.83 -0.63
N ASP A 175 -0.68 15.51 -0.55
CA ASP A 175 0.41 14.55 -0.38
C ASP A 175 0.06 13.24 -1.08
N ASP A 176 0.97 12.73 -1.89
CA ASP A 176 0.85 11.50 -2.65
C ASP A 176 1.75 10.35 -2.14
N SER A 177 2.41 10.53 -0.99
CA SER A 177 3.35 9.56 -0.42
C SER A 177 2.76 8.16 -0.23
N TYR A 178 1.46 8.07 0.04
CA TYR A 178 0.72 6.83 0.22
C TYR A 178 -0.35 6.61 -0.86
N LEU A 179 -0.21 7.27 -2.02
CA LEU A 179 -1.21 7.18 -3.08
C LEU A 179 -1.39 5.75 -3.59
N GLU A 180 -0.30 5.09 -3.92
CA GLU A 180 -0.34 3.78 -4.59
C GLU A 180 -0.42 2.63 -3.59
N VAL A 181 -1.31 1.67 -3.83
CA VAL A 181 -1.46 0.46 -2.99
C VAL A 181 -0.16 -0.33 -2.94
N GLU A 182 0.55 -0.44 -4.05
CA GLU A 182 1.84 -1.14 -4.16
C GLU A 182 2.91 -0.54 -3.25
N THR A 183 2.89 0.78 -3.05
CA THR A 183 3.81 1.45 -2.12
C THR A 183 3.61 0.96 -0.69
N LEU A 184 2.34 0.82 -0.24
CA LEU A 184 2.03 0.29 1.09
C LEU A 184 2.43 -1.17 1.24
N PHE A 185 2.16 -2.00 0.23
CA PHE A 185 2.54 -3.41 0.28
C PHE A 185 4.06 -3.59 0.23
N SER A 186 4.77 -2.77 -0.54
CA SER A 186 6.24 -2.72 -0.53
C SER A 186 6.78 -2.30 0.84
N LEU A 187 6.17 -1.28 1.47
CA LEU A 187 6.52 -0.85 2.81
C LEU A 187 6.29 -1.95 3.86
N MET A 188 5.14 -2.64 3.81
CA MET A 188 4.86 -3.80 4.67
C MET A 188 5.92 -4.89 4.51
N PHE A 189 6.24 -5.24 3.27
CA PHE A 189 7.21 -6.29 2.96
C PHE A 189 8.59 -5.93 3.50
N VAL A 190 9.10 -4.74 3.18
CA VAL A 190 10.42 -4.27 3.60
C VAL A 190 10.52 -4.18 5.12
N THR A 191 9.51 -3.63 5.78
CA THR A 191 9.51 -3.50 7.26
C THR A 191 9.51 -4.86 7.95
N ARG A 192 8.70 -5.80 7.46
CA ARG A 192 8.68 -7.19 7.98
C ARG A 192 10.00 -7.91 7.74
N TYR A 193 10.58 -7.74 6.56
CA TYR A 193 11.86 -8.34 6.21
C TYR A 193 12.96 -7.87 7.15
N LEU A 194 13.14 -6.56 7.32
CA LEU A 194 14.17 -5.98 8.17
C LEU A 194 13.96 -6.32 9.66
N ARG A 195 12.71 -6.32 10.13
CA ARG A 195 12.39 -6.77 11.49
C ARG A 195 12.77 -8.24 11.70
N THR A 196 12.42 -9.10 10.74
CA THR A 196 12.72 -10.53 10.82
C THR A 196 14.22 -10.77 10.80
N ALA A 197 14.98 -10.04 9.99
CA ALA A 197 16.44 -10.12 9.97
C ALA A 197 17.05 -9.82 11.35
N VAL A 198 16.64 -8.71 11.99
CA VAL A 198 17.11 -8.35 13.33
C VAL A 198 16.69 -9.39 14.37
N THR A 199 15.41 -9.77 14.40
CA THR A 199 14.90 -10.67 15.45
C THR A 199 15.45 -12.09 15.34
N SER A 200 15.69 -12.59 14.13
CA SER A 200 16.28 -13.91 13.92
C SER A 200 17.76 -13.96 14.31
N LYS A 201 18.53 -12.89 14.06
CA LYS A 201 19.97 -12.83 14.35
C LYS A 201 20.24 -12.45 15.82
N PHE A 202 19.53 -11.45 16.32
CA PHE A 202 19.86 -10.79 17.59
C PHE A 202 18.82 -11.01 18.72
N GLY A 203 17.71 -11.70 18.45
CA GLY A 203 16.61 -11.86 19.41
C GLY A 203 16.98 -12.55 20.73
N ARG A 204 18.13 -13.23 20.82
CA ARG A 204 18.63 -13.87 22.03
C ARG A 204 19.95 -13.26 22.53
N MET A 205 20.31 -12.08 22.07
CA MET A 205 21.51 -11.37 22.51
C MET A 205 21.19 -10.33 23.58
N LYS A 206 22.17 -10.06 24.42
CA LYS A 206 22.13 -8.96 25.39
C LYS A 206 22.43 -7.66 24.64
N LEU A 207 21.72 -6.60 24.97
CA LEU A 207 21.95 -5.28 24.40
C LEU A 207 22.98 -4.52 25.26
N ALA A 208 24.01 -4.00 24.63
CA ALA A 208 25.00 -3.14 25.25
C ALA A 208 25.08 -1.79 24.49
N ALA A 209 25.54 -0.76 25.18
CA ALA A 209 25.85 0.54 24.54
C ALA A 209 27.04 0.39 23.58
N ASP A 210 27.05 1.25 22.55
CA ASP A 210 28.18 1.30 21.62
C ASP A 210 29.49 1.62 22.35
N GLY A 211 30.59 1.01 21.87
CA GLY A 211 31.90 1.13 22.50
C GLY A 211 32.16 0.19 23.70
N THR A 212 31.15 -0.58 24.13
CA THR A 212 31.33 -1.60 25.16
C THR A 212 32.28 -2.70 24.65
N ARG A 213 33.32 -3.01 25.46
CA ARG A 213 34.25 -4.11 25.15
C ARG A 213 33.70 -5.42 25.71
N PHE A 214 33.67 -6.45 24.91
CA PHE A 214 33.26 -7.80 25.31
C PHE A 214 34.12 -8.87 24.63
N ALA A 215 34.14 -10.05 25.20
CA ALA A 215 34.94 -11.17 24.67
C ALA A 215 34.38 -11.65 23.32
N PRO A 216 35.24 -12.10 22.38
CA PRO A 216 34.80 -12.71 21.14
C PRO A 216 33.81 -13.87 21.39
N GLY A 217 32.72 -13.93 20.63
CA GLY A 217 31.69 -14.96 20.79
C GLY A 217 30.67 -14.71 21.90
N ALA A 218 30.78 -13.61 22.67
CA ALA A 218 29.76 -13.25 23.64
C ALA A 218 28.44 -12.91 22.94
N ALA A 219 27.32 -13.40 23.47
CA ALA A 219 25.98 -13.10 22.94
C ALA A 219 25.57 -11.66 23.32
N ILE A 220 26.22 -10.68 22.70
CA ILE A 220 26.01 -9.24 22.92
C ILE A 220 25.88 -8.56 21.57
N VAL A 221 24.92 -7.64 21.47
CA VAL A 221 24.70 -6.78 20.31
C VAL A 221 24.70 -5.32 20.75
N THR A 222 25.14 -4.42 19.88
CA THR A 222 25.06 -2.97 20.08
C THR A 222 24.27 -2.32 18.98
N PRO A 223 23.77 -1.08 19.13
CA PRO A 223 23.09 -0.35 18.07
C PRO A 223 23.89 -0.29 16.77
N ASN A 224 25.22 -0.09 16.84
CA ASN A 224 26.09 -0.05 15.66
C ASN A 224 26.18 -1.40 14.93
N ILE A 225 26.13 -2.52 15.64
CA ILE A 225 26.08 -3.86 15.02
C ILE A 225 24.74 -4.05 14.29
N ILE A 226 23.63 -3.65 14.91
CA ILE A 226 22.31 -3.69 14.26
C ILE A 226 22.29 -2.76 13.04
N LYS A 227 22.87 -1.56 13.15
CA LYS A 227 22.98 -0.63 12.02
C LYS A 227 23.72 -1.23 10.83
N ALA A 228 24.86 -1.85 11.08
CA ALA A 228 25.66 -2.50 10.03
C ALA A 228 24.88 -3.65 9.35
N ASP A 229 24.17 -4.45 10.15
CA ASP A 229 23.30 -5.52 9.64
C ASP A 229 22.15 -4.97 8.80
N GLN A 230 21.46 -3.92 9.26
CA GLN A 230 20.39 -3.28 8.51
C GLN A 230 20.86 -2.70 7.16
N ILE A 231 22.08 -2.15 7.11
CA ILE A 231 22.68 -1.67 5.86
C ILE A 231 22.93 -2.84 4.89
N ALA A 232 23.43 -3.97 5.37
CA ALA A 232 23.67 -5.15 4.54
C ALA A 232 22.35 -5.76 4.02
N GLU A 233 21.34 -5.85 4.90
CA GLU A 233 20.01 -6.34 4.50
C GLU A 233 19.32 -5.38 3.50
N TYR A 234 19.49 -4.07 3.66
CA TYR A 234 18.98 -3.10 2.71
C TYR A 234 19.64 -3.24 1.32
N GLN A 235 20.94 -3.50 1.25
CA GLN A 235 21.61 -3.81 -0.02
C GLN A 235 21.02 -5.04 -0.68
N THR A 236 20.64 -6.06 0.10
CA THR A 236 19.95 -7.25 -0.43
C THR A 236 18.58 -6.90 -0.99
N LEU A 237 17.82 -6.01 -0.34
CA LEU A 237 16.54 -5.51 -0.85
C LEU A 237 16.70 -4.71 -2.15
N VAL A 238 17.76 -3.89 -2.26
CA VAL A 238 18.09 -3.15 -3.48
C VAL A 238 18.45 -4.12 -4.61
N TRP A 239 19.28 -5.12 -4.35
CA TRP A 239 19.65 -6.14 -5.33
C TRP A 239 18.44 -6.92 -5.86
N ASN A 240 17.47 -7.21 -4.99
CA ASN A 240 16.25 -7.92 -5.34
C ASN A 240 15.17 -7.00 -5.96
N GLY A 241 15.41 -5.68 -6.08
CA GLY A 241 14.50 -4.74 -6.75
C GLY A 241 13.33 -4.26 -5.90
N TYR A 242 13.41 -4.35 -4.57
CA TYR A 242 12.37 -3.84 -3.66
C TYR A 242 12.64 -2.42 -3.16
N ALA A 243 13.90 -2.01 -3.16
CA ALA A 243 14.35 -0.71 -2.71
C ALA A 243 15.41 -0.15 -3.66
N GLN A 244 15.78 1.12 -3.48
CA GLN A 244 16.81 1.81 -4.24
C GLN A 244 17.63 2.74 -3.34
N ASP A 245 18.73 3.29 -3.86
CA ASP A 245 19.56 4.29 -3.19
C ASP A 245 20.19 3.80 -1.86
N ALA A 246 20.94 2.68 -1.94
CA ALA A 246 21.59 2.07 -0.78
C ALA A 246 22.62 2.99 -0.11
N GLU A 247 23.27 3.89 -0.85
CA GLU A 247 24.26 4.82 -0.29
C GLU A 247 23.59 5.89 0.60
N ALA A 248 22.50 6.49 0.13
CA ALA A 248 21.73 7.44 0.93
C ALA A 248 21.14 6.76 2.18
N PHE A 249 20.63 5.53 2.04
CA PHE A 249 20.17 4.75 3.18
C PHE A 249 21.27 4.54 4.23
N ALA A 250 22.44 4.04 3.82
CA ALA A 250 23.56 3.79 4.74
C ALA A 250 24.03 5.05 5.47
N LYS A 251 23.99 6.20 4.79
CA LYS A 251 24.37 7.50 5.37
C LYS A 251 23.36 7.99 6.41
N ASN A 252 22.08 7.80 6.16
CA ASN A 252 21.00 8.46 6.91
C ASN A 252 20.31 7.57 7.95
N ILE A 253 20.53 6.23 7.94
CA ILE A 253 19.94 5.34 8.94
C ILE A 253 20.45 5.68 10.36
N ILE A 254 19.50 5.82 11.28
CA ILE A 254 19.77 6.05 12.70
C ILE A 254 19.32 4.82 13.48
N VAL A 255 20.20 4.28 14.32
CA VAL A 255 19.89 3.15 15.20
C VAL A 255 20.44 3.49 16.57
N GLU A 256 19.56 3.58 17.56
CA GLU A 256 19.94 4.01 18.92
C GLU A 256 19.20 3.21 20.00
N GLN A 257 19.87 3.04 21.13
CA GLN A 257 19.22 2.50 22.32
C GLN A 257 18.25 3.53 22.89
N ASN A 258 17.04 3.12 23.18
CA ASN A 258 16.01 4.03 23.68
C ASN A 258 16.39 4.58 25.07
N ALA A 259 16.32 5.91 25.24
CA ALA A 259 16.70 6.58 26.46
C ALA A 259 15.83 6.21 27.69
N LYS A 260 14.57 5.81 27.47
CA LYS A 260 13.62 5.46 28.55
C LYS A 260 13.54 3.96 28.82
N ASN A 261 13.85 3.14 27.80
CA ASN A 261 13.82 1.70 27.91
C ASN A 261 15.15 1.11 27.44
N PRO A 262 16.06 0.71 28.33
CA PRO A 262 17.40 0.22 27.98
C PRO A 262 17.37 -1.14 27.23
N ASN A 263 16.23 -1.81 27.19
CA ASN A 263 16.06 -3.06 26.46
C ASN A 263 15.46 -2.86 25.06
N ARG A 264 15.34 -1.61 24.60
CA ARG A 264 14.76 -1.24 23.32
C ARG A 264 15.77 -0.53 22.42
N VAL A 265 15.77 -0.88 21.15
CA VAL A 265 16.49 -0.16 20.09
C VAL A 265 15.46 0.47 19.17
N ASP A 266 15.62 1.75 18.90
CA ASP A 266 14.82 2.51 17.95
C ASP A 266 15.60 2.65 16.64
N VAL A 267 14.89 2.48 15.52
CA VAL A 267 15.45 2.60 14.17
C VAL A 267 14.64 3.63 13.40
N LEU A 268 15.30 4.70 12.94
CA LEU A 268 14.77 5.57 11.90
C LEU A 268 15.22 5.03 10.54
N TRP A 269 14.27 4.59 9.75
CA TRP A 269 14.49 3.97 8.45
C TRP A 269 14.26 5.01 7.32
N PRO A 270 15.31 5.51 6.65
CA PRO A 270 15.21 6.50 5.58
C PRO A 270 15.24 5.85 4.18
N GLY A 271 14.61 4.71 4.02
CA GLY A 271 14.68 3.94 2.77
C GLY A 271 13.83 4.54 1.65
N THR A 272 14.27 4.31 0.41
CA THR A 272 13.57 4.66 -0.82
C THR A 272 13.03 3.39 -1.46
N LEU A 273 11.73 3.29 -1.64
CA LEU A 273 11.08 2.16 -2.31
C LEU A 273 11.25 2.26 -3.83
N MET A 274 11.06 1.14 -4.53
CA MET A 274 10.95 1.16 -5.99
C MET A 274 9.65 1.82 -6.43
N ASN A 275 9.74 2.66 -7.47
CA ASN A 275 8.57 3.28 -8.09
C ASN A 275 7.95 2.37 -9.15
N GLN A 276 6.68 2.59 -9.44
CA GLN A 276 5.93 1.90 -10.48
C GLN A 276 5.97 2.66 -11.80
N LEU A 277 6.19 1.97 -12.91
CA LEU A 277 6.02 2.56 -14.24
C LEU A 277 4.53 2.67 -14.57
N ARG A 278 3.94 3.85 -14.38
CA ARG A 278 2.51 4.11 -14.64
C ARG A 278 2.24 4.69 -16.00
N ILE A 279 3.08 5.60 -16.47
CA ILE A 279 2.86 6.36 -17.71
C ILE A 279 4.10 6.24 -18.57
N PHE A 280 3.90 5.80 -19.81
CA PHE A 280 4.90 5.87 -20.88
C PHE A 280 4.47 6.92 -21.88
N ALA A 281 5.11 8.08 -21.85
CA ALA A 281 4.82 9.18 -22.78
C ALA A 281 5.75 9.14 -23.98
N LEU A 282 5.21 9.07 -25.18
CA LEU A 282 5.97 9.03 -26.44
C LEU A 282 5.59 10.23 -27.32
N LEU A 283 6.55 11.10 -27.59
CA LEU A 283 6.42 12.15 -28.59
C LEU A 283 6.96 11.64 -29.95
N ASN A 284 6.08 11.43 -30.90
CA ASN A 284 6.43 10.96 -32.23
C ASN A 284 6.83 12.13 -33.15
N GLN A 285 8.05 12.11 -33.68
CA GLN A 285 8.45 12.91 -34.83
C GLN A 285 8.78 11.96 -35.98
N PHE A 286 8.05 12.05 -37.06
CA PHE A 286 8.28 11.20 -38.24
C PHE A 286 8.54 12.04 -39.46
N ARG A 287 9.33 11.48 -40.41
CA ARG A 287 9.59 12.05 -41.72
C ARG A 287 9.04 11.13 -42.79
N THR A 288 8.41 11.68 -43.79
CA THR A 288 7.87 10.92 -44.93
C THR A 288 8.88 10.75 -46.05
N ARG A 289 10.06 11.42 -45.95
CA ARG A 289 11.16 11.29 -46.93
C ARG A 289 12.47 11.03 -46.15
N ALA A 290 13.33 10.16 -46.70
CA ALA A 290 14.69 10.02 -46.23
C ALA A 290 15.46 11.34 -46.46
N GLU A 291 16.36 11.68 -45.55
CA GLU A 291 17.31 12.76 -45.83
C GLU A 291 18.14 12.33 -47.03
N SER A 292 18.15 13.15 -48.09
CA SER A 292 19.15 12.95 -49.17
C SER A 292 20.50 13.27 -48.51
N THR A 293 21.32 12.24 -48.28
CA THR A 293 22.75 12.42 -48.02
C THR A 293 23.29 13.05 -49.30
N GLY A 294 23.44 14.39 -49.27
CA GLY A 294 24.11 15.13 -50.32
C GLY A 294 25.52 14.55 -50.52
N ALA A 295 25.80 14.18 -51.74
CA ALA A 295 27.14 13.80 -52.21
C ALA A 295 28.09 15.00 -52.14
#